data_052c6b1c5701c4a432b94aa3dd8df3ba
#
_entry.id   052c6b1c5701c4a432b94aa3dd8df3ba
#
_cell.length_a   1.000
_cell.length_b   1.000
_cell.length_c   1.000
_cell.angle_alpha   90.00
_cell.angle_beta   90.00
_cell.angle_gamma   90.00
#
_symmetry.space_group_name_H-M   'P 1'
#
loop_
_entity.id
_entity.type
_entity.pdbx_description
1 polymer ?
#
loop_
_entity_poly.entity_id
_entity_poly.type
_entity_poly.pdbx_seq_one_letter_code
_entity_poly.pdbx_strand_id
1 'polypeptide(L)'
;MFSNKFLSIIKSNLVRSFSESKCLLQESKSNLFKLRKTTGYALNKCKEALEKNHGNVDEATKWLNEQAQKEGWDKAEKVKNRQTKQGTLVLYADRANNQATIVELNCETDFVARNEKFLDLSSNLAKSVLVNSNVSESRVLLGREDLIKLQYLNESKTIGDQVALSIGNLGENMSIRRAVIYKLKEDQILGWYMHGSSADSLNNCHFGKYGSLVNFNMSQRNENYKPFDLGRQLAQHIVGMKPLSLGEMPKELPTTTSETIKIDDNETRLLYQEFLMKPNTRVLDFLNENHVLINDFVRLECGEVVESEETK
;
A
#
# COMPACT_ATOMS: atom_id res chain seq x y z
N MET A 1 -42.41 11.69 -68.62
CA MET A 1 -42.23 10.49 -67.81
C MET A 1 -40.87 10.42 -67.06
N PHE A 2 -40.17 11.55 -66.95
CA PHE A 2 -38.83 11.63 -66.32
C PHE A 2 -38.85 12.21 -64.87
N SER A 3 -39.94 12.79 -64.40
CA SER A 3 -40.00 13.51 -63.12
C SER A 3 -40.08 12.57 -61.89
N ASN A 4 -40.75 11.43 -61.99
CA ASN A 4 -40.99 10.57 -60.78
C ASN A 4 -39.78 9.69 -60.38
N LYS A 5 -38.90 9.33 -61.30
CA LYS A 5 -37.69 8.60 -60.98
C LYS A 5 -36.65 9.46 -60.25
N PHE A 6 -36.54 10.72 -60.62
CA PHE A 6 -35.60 11.66 -59.97
C PHE A 6 -36.00 12.00 -58.52
N LEU A 7 -37.30 12.16 -58.27
CA LEU A 7 -37.85 12.37 -56.91
C LEU A 7 -37.72 11.13 -56.02
N SER A 8 -37.80 9.90 -56.58
CA SER A 8 -37.62 8.67 -55.79
C SER A 8 -36.14 8.45 -55.37
N ILE A 9 -35.19 8.82 -56.25
CA ILE A 9 -33.76 8.75 -55.94
C ILE A 9 -33.34 9.77 -54.84
N ILE A 10 -33.88 11.00 -54.90
CA ILE A 10 -33.64 12.01 -53.89
C ILE A 10 -34.23 11.56 -52.53
N LYS A 11 -35.46 11.02 -52.50
CA LYS A 11 -36.07 10.49 -51.28
C LYS A 11 -35.30 9.32 -50.69
N SER A 12 -34.84 8.38 -51.52
CA SER A 12 -34.06 7.23 -51.03
C SER A 12 -32.71 7.65 -50.48
N ASN A 13 -32.02 8.61 -51.11
CA ASN A 13 -30.75 9.16 -50.59
C ASN A 13 -30.92 9.98 -49.31
N LEU A 14 -32.00 10.77 -49.17
CA LEU A 14 -32.34 11.48 -47.95
C LEU A 14 -32.65 10.52 -46.79
N VAL A 15 -33.45 9.49 -47.03
CA VAL A 15 -33.78 8.48 -46.00
C VAL A 15 -32.54 7.69 -45.58
N ARG A 16 -31.64 7.39 -46.51
CA ARG A 16 -30.38 6.69 -46.25
C ARG A 16 -29.41 7.56 -45.42
N SER A 17 -29.26 8.84 -45.73
CA SER A 17 -28.44 9.78 -44.95
C SER A 17 -29.01 10.03 -43.57
N PHE A 18 -30.34 10.09 -43.39
CA PHE A 18 -31.00 10.21 -42.08
C PHE A 18 -30.83 8.91 -41.23
N SER A 19 -30.86 7.73 -41.85
CA SER A 19 -30.64 6.45 -41.22
C SER A 19 -29.18 6.30 -40.74
N GLU A 20 -28.22 6.68 -41.59
CA GLU A 20 -26.80 6.67 -41.27
C GLU A 20 -26.46 7.67 -40.15
N SER A 21 -27.03 8.88 -40.19
CA SER A 21 -26.85 9.87 -39.13
C SER A 21 -27.43 9.42 -37.77
N LYS A 22 -28.57 8.71 -37.78
CA LYS A 22 -29.19 8.16 -36.58
C LYS A 22 -28.34 7.02 -35.98
N CYS A 23 -27.76 6.18 -36.82
CA CYS A 23 -26.86 5.10 -36.41
C CYS A 23 -25.59 5.66 -35.76
N LEU A 24 -24.93 6.65 -36.35
CA LEU A 24 -23.75 7.33 -35.83
C LEU A 24 -24.01 8.03 -34.50
N LEU A 25 -25.18 8.67 -34.34
CA LEU A 25 -25.58 9.29 -33.07
C LEU A 25 -25.84 8.26 -31.95
N GLN A 26 -26.33 7.09 -32.27
CA GLN A 26 -26.60 6.03 -31.33
C GLN A 26 -25.31 5.34 -30.90
N GLU A 27 -24.36 5.14 -31.81
CA GLU A 27 -23.04 4.59 -31.57
C GLU A 27 -22.18 5.53 -30.73
N SER A 28 -22.19 6.82 -30.97
CA SER A 28 -21.50 7.84 -30.19
C SER A 28 -21.99 7.91 -28.75
N LYS A 29 -23.30 7.79 -28.51
CA LYS A 29 -23.88 7.71 -27.16
C LYS A 29 -23.49 6.44 -26.43
N SER A 30 -23.47 5.30 -27.14
CA SER A 30 -23.04 4.01 -26.59
C SER A 30 -21.57 4.04 -26.16
N ASN A 31 -20.69 4.58 -27.01
CA ASN A 31 -19.26 4.71 -26.74
C ASN A 31 -19.00 5.68 -25.56
N LEU A 32 -19.72 6.78 -25.47
CA LEU A 32 -19.63 7.72 -24.36
C LEU A 32 -20.03 7.06 -23.02
N PHE A 33 -21.13 6.30 -23.03
CA PHE A 33 -21.57 5.58 -21.83
C PHE A 33 -20.59 4.49 -21.43
N LYS A 34 -20.08 3.72 -22.40
CA LYS A 34 -19.07 2.68 -22.20
C LYS A 34 -17.79 3.28 -21.61
N LEU A 35 -17.26 4.35 -22.21
CA LEU A 35 -16.04 5.02 -21.75
C LEU A 35 -16.20 5.55 -20.33
N ARG A 36 -17.33 6.21 -20.02
CA ARG A 36 -17.59 6.72 -18.66
C ARG A 36 -17.73 5.60 -17.63
N LYS A 37 -18.40 4.49 -17.97
CA LYS A 37 -18.57 3.36 -17.07
C LYS A 37 -17.24 2.68 -16.76
N THR A 38 -16.38 2.57 -17.76
CA THR A 38 -15.07 1.92 -17.63
C THR A 38 -14.05 2.79 -16.90
N THR A 39 -14.03 4.10 -17.20
CA THR A 39 -12.97 5.00 -16.70
C THR A 39 -13.38 5.84 -15.48
N GLY A 40 -14.68 6.05 -15.25
CA GLY A 40 -15.21 6.88 -14.16
C GLY A 40 -14.99 8.38 -14.33
N TYR A 41 -14.39 8.86 -15.43
CA TYR A 41 -14.15 10.28 -15.65
C TYR A 41 -15.45 11.07 -15.88
N ALA A 42 -15.38 12.40 -15.70
CA ALA A 42 -16.50 13.29 -15.93
C ALA A 42 -16.99 13.23 -17.38
N LEU A 43 -18.31 13.35 -17.58
CA LEU A 43 -18.96 13.20 -18.88
C LEU A 43 -18.34 14.12 -19.97
N ASN A 44 -18.03 15.37 -19.59
CA ASN A 44 -17.43 16.34 -20.52
C ASN A 44 -16.03 15.90 -20.99
N LYS A 45 -15.20 15.34 -20.09
CA LYS A 45 -13.88 14.81 -20.45
C LYS A 45 -13.97 13.57 -21.34
N CYS A 46 -14.93 12.68 -21.06
CA CYS A 46 -15.18 11.51 -21.93
C CYS A 46 -15.65 11.92 -23.32
N LYS A 47 -16.48 12.95 -23.42
CA LYS A 47 -16.94 13.48 -24.70
C LYS A 47 -15.78 14.09 -25.50
N GLU A 48 -14.97 14.95 -24.88
CA GLU A 48 -13.78 15.55 -25.47
C GLU A 48 -12.80 14.48 -25.98
N ALA A 49 -12.56 13.45 -25.16
CA ALA A 49 -11.67 12.34 -25.53
C ALA A 49 -12.17 11.58 -26.76
N LEU A 50 -13.46 11.29 -26.84
CA LEU A 50 -14.04 10.62 -28.01
C LEU A 50 -14.00 11.51 -29.26
N GLU A 51 -14.26 12.80 -29.13
CA GLU A 51 -14.16 13.77 -30.23
C GLU A 51 -12.73 13.83 -30.78
N LYS A 52 -11.71 13.90 -29.91
CA LYS A 52 -10.29 13.92 -30.32
C LYS A 52 -9.78 12.62 -30.93
N ASN A 53 -10.38 11.50 -30.55
CA ASN A 53 -9.96 10.17 -31.00
C ASN A 53 -11.01 9.52 -31.96
N HIS A 54 -11.76 10.34 -32.68
CA HIS A 54 -12.70 9.90 -33.74
C HIS A 54 -13.69 8.80 -33.29
N GLY A 55 -14.11 8.83 -32.01
CA GLY A 55 -15.04 7.87 -31.44
C GLY A 55 -14.42 6.54 -30.99
N ASN A 56 -13.12 6.35 -31.14
CA ASN A 56 -12.41 5.15 -30.69
C ASN A 56 -12.29 5.14 -29.15
N VAL A 57 -12.93 4.16 -28.52
CA VAL A 57 -13.00 4.07 -27.05
C VAL A 57 -11.63 3.75 -26.43
N ASP A 58 -10.82 2.91 -27.07
CA ASP A 58 -9.53 2.51 -26.54
C ASP A 58 -8.49 3.63 -26.62
N GLU A 59 -8.45 4.37 -27.73
CA GLU A 59 -7.60 5.55 -27.89
C GLU A 59 -8.07 6.70 -26.97
N ALA A 60 -9.38 6.91 -26.84
CA ALA A 60 -9.96 7.88 -25.92
C ALA A 60 -9.62 7.55 -24.45
N THR A 61 -9.59 6.26 -24.10
CA THR A 61 -9.17 5.82 -22.76
C THR A 61 -7.70 6.15 -22.51
N LYS A 62 -6.81 5.85 -23.45
CA LYS A 62 -5.38 6.19 -23.34
C LYS A 62 -5.18 7.70 -23.21
N TRP A 63 -5.82 8.48 -24.07
CA TRP A 63 -5.74 9.93 -24.03
C TRP A 63 -6.23 10.50 -22.69
N LEU A 64 -7.37 9.98 -22.15
CA LEU A 64 -7.86 10.38 -20.82
C LEU A 64 -6.87 10.08 -19.70
N ASN A 65 -6.25 8.93 -19.72
CA ASN A 65 -5.27 8.54 -18.72
C ASN A 65 -4.01 9.42 -18.78
N GLU A 66 -3.52 9.74 -19.99
CA GLU A 66 -2.39 10.66 -20.18
C GLU A 66 -2.71 12.09 -19.70
N GLN A 67 -3.90 12.60 -20.02
CA GLN A 67 -4.33 13.92 -19.52
C GLN A 67 -4.49 13.92 -18.00
N ALA A 68 -5.13 12.90 -17.43
CA ALA A 68 -5.30 12.79 -15.98
C ALA A 68 -3.95 12.67 -15.25
N GLN A 69 -2.99 11.97 -15.83
CA GLN A 69 -1.63 11.89 -15.29
C GLN A 69 -0.94 13.26 -15.31
N LYS A 70 -1.01 13.98 -16.43
CA LYS A 70 -0.45 15.32 -16.54
C LYS A 70 -1.10 16.29 -15.56
N GLU A 71 -2.43 16.34 -15.50
CA GLU A 71 -3.16 17.16 -14.54
C GLU A 71 -2.83 16.75 -13.08
N GLY A 72 -2.59 15.46 -12.82
CA GLY A 72 -2.19 14.95 -11.54
C GLY A 72 -0.83 15.52 -11.10
N TRP A 73 0.18 15.51 -11.98
CA TRP A 73 1.48 16.12 -11.72
C TRP A 73 1.39 17.63 -11.50
N ASP A 74 0.60 18.35 -12.31
CA ASP A 74 0.38 19.79 -12.14
C ASP A 74 -0.26 20.12 -10.77
N LYS A 75 -1.19 19.29 -10.30
CA LYS A 75 -1.79 19.44 -8.97
C LYS A 75 -0.83 19.06 -7.86
N ALA A 76 -0.10 17.96 -8.01
CA ALA A 76 0.89 17.51 -7.04
C ALA A 76 1.96 18.59 -6.81
N GLU A 77 2.43 19.25 -7.87
CA GLU A 77 3.39 20.35 -7.77
C GLU A 77 2.81 21.55 -6.97
N LYS A 78 1.54 21.88 -7.16
CA LYS A 78 0.87 22.98 -6.42
C LYS A 78 0.72 22.69 -4.92
N VAL A 79 0.59 21.43 -4.53
CA VAL A 79 0.34 21.03 -3.13
C VAL A 79 1.57 20.45 -2.44
N LYS A 80 2.70 20.27 -3.12
CA LYS A 80 3.90 19.57 -2.64
C LYS A 80 4.44 20.08 -1.30
N ASN A 81 4.24 21.37 -1.01
CA ASN A 81 4.72 22.01 0.22
C ASN A 81 3.75 21.84 1.40
N ARG A 82 2.57 21.26 1.19
CA ARG A 82 1.64 21.01 2.27
C ARG A 82 2.08 19.78 3.06
N GLN A 83 2.00 19.88 4.40
CA GLN A 83 2.42 18.81 5.28
C GLN A 83 1.48 17.61 5.21
N THR A 84 2.04 16.42 5.12
CA THR A 84 1.32 15.14 5.11
C THR A 84 1.58 14.38 6.42
N LYS A 85 0.94 14.83 7.52
CA LYS A 85 1.12 14.23 8.86
C LYS A 85 0.19 13.05 9.13
N GLN A 86 -0.90 12.95 8.36
CA GLN A 86 -1.84 11.84 8.47
C GLN A 86 -1.46 10.75 7.47
N GLY A 87 -2.15 9.62 7.49
CA GLY A 87 -1.90 8.52 6.56
C GLY A 87 -2.13 7.16 7.19
N THR A 88 -1.55 6.14 6.60
CA THR A 88 -1.61 4.76 7.08
C THR A 88 -0.31 4.01 6.80
N LEU A 89 -0.01 3.07 7.66
CA LEU A 89 0.86 1.95 7.34
C LEU A 89 0.01 0.87 6.70
N VAL A 90 0.54 0.24 5.67
CA VAL A 90 -0.10 -0.90 5.01
C VAL A 90 0.87 -2.07 4.95
N LEU A 91 0.45 -3.21 5.48
CA LEU A 91 1.19 -4.47 5.45
C LEU A 91 0.61 -5.36 4.35
N TYR A 92 1.47 -5.88 3.51
CA TYR A 92 1.17 -6.95 2.57
C TYR A 92 2.16 -8.10 2.76
N ALA A 93 1.64 -9.31 2.98
CA ALA A 93 2.45 -10.52 3.16
C ALA A 93 2.17 -11.50 2.01
N ASP A 94 3.20 -11.81 1.24
CA ASP A 94 3.21 -12.85 0.22
C ASP A 94 3.82 -14.13 0.82
N ARG A 95 2.94 -14.99 1.32
CA ARG A 95 3.35 -16.25 1.96
C ARG A 95 3.94 -17.25 0.97
N ALA A 96 3.56 -17.17 -0.31
CA ALA A 96 4.06 -18.10 -1.33
C ALA A 96 5.56 -17.89 -1.60
N ASN A 97 6.01 -16.63 -1.51
CA ASN A 97 7.40 -16.24 -1.75
C ASN A 97 8.17 -15.91 -0.46
N ASN A 98 7.61 -16.20 0.72
CA ASN A 98 8.20 -15.90 2.02
C ASN A 98 8.66 -14.44 2.16
N GLN A 99 7.80 -13.51 1.74
CA GLN A 99 8.08 -12.08 1.74
C GLN A 99 6.97 -11.29 2.37
N ALA A 100 7.31 -10.15 2.97
CA ALA A 100 6.32 -9.16 3.39
C ALA A 100 6.89 -7.75 3.31
N THR A 101 5.99 -6.77 3.22
CA THR A 101 6.34 -5.36 3.28
C THR A 101 5.38 -4.59 4.16
N ILE A 102 5.89 -3.56 4.83
CA ILE A 102 5.09 -2.47 5.37
C ILE A 102 5.45 -1.22 4.58
N VAL A 103 4.45 -0.54 4.04
CA VAL A 103 4.60 0.73 3.31
C VAL A 103 3.89 1.83 4.09
N GLU A 104 4.51 3.00 4.20
CA GLU A 104 3.91 4.21 4.75
C GLU A 104 3.46 5.14 3.63
N LEU A 105 2.13 5.38 3.57
CA LEU A 105 1.52 6.39 2.71
C LEU A 105 0.89 7.47 3.56
N ASN A 106 1.34 8.72 3.36
CA ASN A 106 0.88 9.88 4.11
C ASN A 106 -0.03 10.77 3.26
N CYS A 107 -0.94 11.50 3.91
CA CYS A 107 -1.85 12.50 3.35
C CYS A 107 -2.04 13.68 4.32
N GLU A 108 -2.78 14.72 3.91
CA GLU A 108 -2.98 15.91 4.71
C GLU A 108 -3.94 15.64 5.89
N THR A 109 -5.06 14.93 5.64
CA THR A 109 -6.13 14.75 6.64
C THR A 109 -6.41 13.28 6.96
N ASP A 110 -6.98 13.06 8.15
CA ASP A 110 -7.46 11.74 8.57
C ASP A 110 -8.73 11.30 7.81
N PHE A 111 -9.48 12.22 7.23
CA PHE A 111 -10.62 11.93 6.36
C PHE A 111 -10.15 11.20 5.10
N VAL A 112 -9.10 11.70 4.44
CA VAL A 112 -8.52 11.03 3.27
C VAL A 112 -7.85 9.71 3.67
N ALA A 113 -7.16 9.66 4.82
CA ALA A 113 -6.55 8.42 5.31
C ALA A 113 -7.56 7.27 5.52
N ARG A 114 -8.85 7.57 5.71
CA ARG A 114 -9.94 6.59 5.85
C ARG A 114 -10.74 6.38 4.56
N ASN A 115 -10.45 7.14 3.51
CA ASN A 115 -11.17 7.03 2.25
C ASN A 115 -10.84 5.71 1.56
N GLU A 116 -11.85 5.01 1.03
CA GLU A 116 -11.70 3.72 0.35
C GLU A 116 -10.70 3.79 -0.81
N LYS A 117 -10.72 4.86 -1.62
CA LYS A 117 -9.76 5.04 -2.73
C LYS A 117 -8.32 5.21 -2.24
N PHE A 118 -8.11 5.83 -1.07
CA PHE A 118 -6.80 5.96 -0.46
C PHE A 118 -6.31 4.60 0.08
N LEU A 119 -7.17 3.82 0.71
CA LEU A 119 -6.84 2.48 1.21
C LEU A 119 -6.57 1.51 0.06
N ASP A 120 -7.33 1.61 -1.03
CA ASP A 120 -7.12 0.80 -2.24
C ASP A 120 -5.79 1.17 -2.92
N LEU A 121 -5.49 2.47 -3.06
CA LEU A 121 -4.17 2.94 -3.50
C LEU A 121 -3.06 2.36 -2.62
N SER A 122 -3.18 2.48 -1.29
CA SER A 122 -2.19 1.99 -0.33
C SER A 122 -1.93 0.49 -0.49
N SER A 123 -3.00 -0.31 -0.66
CA SER A 123 -2.91 -1.75 -0.92
C SER A 123 -2.12 -2.05 -2.20
N ASN A 124 -2.44 -1.34 -3.28
CA ASN A 124 -1.79 -1.55 -4.56
C ASN A 124 -0.32 -1.08 -4.55
N LEU A 125 -0.01 -0.02 -3.80
CA LEU A 125 1.38 0.41 -3.58
C LEU A 125 2.19 -0.65 -2.84
N ALA A 126 1.66 -1.25 -1.77
CA ALA A 126 2.36 -2.30 -1.03
C ALA A 126 2.65 -3.52 -1.91
N LYS A 127 1.68 -3.95 -2.71
CA LYS A 127 1.88 -5.03 -3.70
C LYS A 127 2.93 -4.65 -4.74
N SER A 128 2.89 -3.43 -5.28
CA SER A 128 3.85 -2.94 -6.27
C SER A 128 5.27 -2.93 -5.72
N VAL A 129 5.45 -2.47 -4.48
CA VAL A 129 6.74 -2.45 -3.80
C VAL A 129 7.28 -3.86 -3.68
N LEU A 130 6.47 -4.83 -3.22
CA LEU A 130 6.95 -6.19 -3.01
C LEU A 130 7.31 -6.91 -4.32
N VAL A 131 6.51 -6.71 -5.38
CA VAL A 131 6.71 -7.37 -6.68
C VAL A 131 7.88 -6.77 -7.46
N ASN A 132 8.05 -5.44 -7.41
CA ASN A 132 9.00 -4.73 -8.27
C ASN A 132 10.32 -4.35 -7.56
N SER A 133 10.46 -4.62 -6.26
CA SER A 133 11.73 -4.44 -5.57
C SER A 133 12.58 -5.70 -5.68
N ASN A 134 13.77 -5.55 -6.23
CA ASN A 134 14.74 -6.64 -6.38
C ASN A 134 15.55 -6.77 -5.07
N VAL A 135 15.00 -7.49 -4.09
CA VAL A 135 15.58 -7.62 -2.74
C VAL A 135 16.44 -8.87 -2.66
N SER A 136 17.75 -8.68 -2.43
CA SER A 136 18.73 -9.77 -2.16
C SER A 136 18.96 -9.99 -0.67
N GLU A 137 18.74 -8.98 0.16
CA GLU A 137 18.97 -9.01 1.61
C GLU A 137 17.71 -9.48 2.35
N SER A 138 17.93 -9.96 3.59
CA SER A 138 16.83 -10.42 4.46
C SER A 138 15.87 -9.28 4.86
N ARG A 139 16.38 -8.06 4.97
CA ARG A 139 15.63 -6.83 5.24
C ARG A 139 16.17 -5.68 4.40
N VAL A 140 15.28 -4.94 3.76
CA VAL A 140 15.60 -3.72 3.01
C VAL A 140 14.68 -2.59 3.43
N LEU A 141 15.24 -1.41 3.66
CA LEU A 141 14.52 -0.16 3.86
C LEU A 141 14.63 0.66 2.58
N LEU A 142 13.48 1.03 2.01
CA LEU A 142 13.40 1.89 0.84
C LEU A 142 12.85 3.26 1.25
N GLY A 143 13.55 4.30 0.85
CA GLY A 143 13.11 5.67 0.99
C GLY A 143 12.20 6.12 -0.16
N ARG A 144 11.64 7.33 -0.03
CA ARG A 144 10.76 7.93 -1.03
C ARG A 144 11.37 7.92 -2.44
N GLU A 145 12.64 8.32 -2.57
CA GLU A 145 13.31 8.48 -3.86
C GLU A 145 13.43 7.17 -4.66
N ASP A 146 13.54 6.05 -3.96
CA ASP A 146 13.56 4.73 -4.59
C ASP A 146 12.15 4.25 -4.91
N LEU A 147 11.22 4.44 -3.97
CA LEU A 147 9.84 3.99 -4.10
C LEU A 147 9.11 4.63 -5.29
N ILE A 148 9.27 5.94 -5.50
CA ILE A 148 8.57 6.64 -6.60
C ILE A 148 9.00 6.18 -8.00
N LYS A 149 10.19 5.57 -8.12
CA LYS A 149 10.74 5.03 -9.38
C LYS A 149 10.27 3.62 -9.69
N LEU A 150 9.81 2.87 -8.68
CA LEU A 150 9.32 1.51 -8.88
C LEU A 150 8.10 1.50 -9.81
N GLN A 151 7.99 0.44 -10.58
CA GLN A 151 6.82 0.21 -11.42
C GLN A 151 5.57 -0.02 -10.57
N TYR A 152 4.44 0.55 -10.98
CA TYR A 152 3.17 0.35 -10.32
C TYR A 152 2.49 -0.91 -10.85
N LEU A 153 2.40 -1.97 -10.02
CA LEU A 153 1.89 -3.29 -10.42
C LEU A 153 2.58 -3.77 -11.73
N ASN A 154 1.80 -4.20 -12.70
CA ASN A 154 2.27 -4.59 -14.03
C ASN A 154 1.96 -3.53 -15.10
N GLU A 155 1.79 -2.27 -14.69
CA GLU A 155 1.47 -1.18 -15.59
C GLU A 155 2.74 -0.45 -16.06
N SER A 156 2.65 0.32 -17.13
CA SER A 156 3.79 1.09 -17.68
C SER A 156 4.15 2.33 -16.85
N LYS A 157 3.27 2.72 -15.91
CA LYS A 157 3.49 3.89 -15.03
C LYS A 157 4.23 3.51 -13.75
N THR A 158 4.87 4.52 -13.15
CA THR A 158 5.56 4.37 -11.88
C THR A 158 4.63 4.56 -10.66
N ILE A 159 5.12 4.20 -9.47
CA ILE A 159 4.45 4.51 -8.21
C ILE A 159 4.28 6.03 -8.07
N GLY A 160 5.28 6.82 -8.45
CA GLY A 160 5.21 8.29 -8.45
C GLY A 160 4.07 8.83 -9.31
N ASP A 161 3.92 8.29 -10.52
CA ASP A 161 2.81 8.63 -11.43
C ASP A 161 1.44 8.33 -10.83
N GLN A 162 1.31 7.17 -10.18
CA GLN A 162 0.06 6.77 -9.56
C GLN A 162 -0.29 7.63 -8.34
N VAL A 163 0.69 8.00 -7.52
CA VAL A 163 0.48 8.92 -6.40
C VAL A 163 0.06 10.30 -6.91
N ALA A 164 0.73 10.84 -7.94
CA ALA A 164 0.35 12.11 -8.56
C ALA A 164 -1.08 12.10 -9.12
N LEU A 165 -1.46 11.03 -9.81
CA LEU A 165 -2.83 10.84 -10.29
C LEU A 165 -3.84 10.84 -9.13
N SER A 166 -3.51 10.20 -8.03
CA SER A 166 -4.37 10.11 -6.84
C SER A 166 -4.50 11.46 -6.12
N ILE A 167 -3.44 12.28 -6.07
CA ILE A 167 -3.49 13.68 -5.63
C ILE A 167 -4.47 14.47 -6.50
N GLY A 168 -4.41 14.26 -7.82
CA GLY A 168 -5.35 14.87 -8.77
C GLY A 168 -6.81 14.52 -8.49
N ASN A 169 -7.09 13.30 -8.06
CA ASN A 169 -8.42 12.78 -7.83
C ASN A 169 -8.98 13.11 -6.44
N LEU A 170 -8.14 13.04 -5.40
CA LEU A 170 -8.56 13.25 -4.01
C LEU A 170 -8.42 14.71 -3.56
N GLY A 171 -7.58 15.50 -4.24
CA GLY A 171 -7.42 16.94 -3.99
C GLY A 171 -6.50 17.29 -2.83
N GLU A 172 -5.89 16.32 -2.15
CA GLU A 172 -4.93 16.49 -1.08
C GLU A 172 -3.53 16.04 -1.48
N ASN A 173 -2.51 16.63 -0.84
CA ASN A 173 -1.14 16.15 -0.98
C ASN A 173 -1.00 14.75 -0.39
N MET A 174 -0.25 13.91 -1.07
CA MET A 174 0.07 12.55 -0.63
C MET A 174 1.54 12.24 -0.88
N SER A 175 2.13 11.44 0.01
CA SER A 175 3.52 11.03 -0.10
C SER A 175 3.69 9.57 0.32
N ILE A 176 4.19 8.74 -0.60
CA ILE A 176 4.77 7.47 -0.19
C ILE A 176 6.11 7.79 0.45
N ARG A 177 6.27 7.44 1.74
CA ARG A 177 7.39 7.93 2.53
C ARG A 177 8.52 6.93 2.60
N ARG A 178 8.19 5.71 3.01
CA ARG A 178 9.14 4.63 3.20
C ARG A 178 8.46 3.27 3.09
N ALA A 179 9.26 2.25 2.86
CA ALA A 179 8.84 0.85 2.94
C ALA A 179 9.92 0.00 3.59
N VAL A 180 9.51 -0.99 4.34
CA VAL A 180 10.38 -2.05 4.84
C VAL A 180 9.94 -3.36 4.18
N ILE A 181 10.91 -4.10 3.64
CA ILE A 181 10.69 -5.40 3.01
C ILE A 181 11.46 -6.44 3.77
N TYR A 182 10.80 -7.54 4.11
CA TYR A 182 11.43 -8.76 4.62
C TYR A 182 11.35 -9.87 3.58
N LYS A 183 12.49 -10.53 3.36
CA LYS A 183 12.61 -11.77 2.62
C LYS A 183 13.13 -12.85 3.55
N LEU A 184 12.33 -13.86 3.80
CA LEU A 184 12.62 -14.91 4.79
C LEU A 184 13.32 -16.10 4.16
N LYS A 185 14.20 -16.75 4.92
CA LYS A 185 14.70 -18.08 4.61
C LYS A 185 13.63 -19.13 4.96
N GLU A 186 13.81 -20.37 4.50
CA GLU A 186 12.83 -21.45 4.70
C GLU A 186 12.55 -21.79 6.16
N ASP A 187 13.55 -21.60 7.04
CA ASP A 187 13.46 -21.89 8.48
C ASP A 187 12.99 -20.68 9.31
N GLN A 188 12.75 -19.54 8.67
CA GLN A 188 12.35 -18.30 9.32
C GLN A 188 10.84 -18.11 9.28
N ILE A 189 10.33 -17.50 10.34
CA ILE A 189 8.92 -17.20 10.53
C ILE A 189 8.77 -15.70 10.69
N LEU A 190 7.75 -15.14 10.02
CA LEU A 190 7.38 -13.73 10.18
C LEU A 190 6.15 -13.59 11.05
N GLY A 191 6.31 -12.92 12.18
CA GLY A 191 5.22 -12.39 12.98
C GLY A 191 4.94 -10.94 12.59
N TRP A 192 3.69 -10.53 12.70
CA TRP A 192 3.30 -9.15 12.43
C TRP A 192 2.08 -8.72 13.23
N TYR A 193 1.99 -7.41 13.45
CA TYR A 193 0.84 -6.79 14.08
C TYR A 193 0.64 -5.37 13.55
N MET A 194 -0.63 -5.01 13.27
CA MET A 194 -1.04 -3.67 12.87
C MET A 194 -2.06 -3.14 13.86
N HIS A 195 -1.91 -1.89 14.30
CA HIS A 195 -2.75 -1.27 15.31
C HIS A 195 -3.27 0.11 14.86
N GLY A 196 -4.49 0.45 15.30
CA GLY A 196 -5.08 1.77 15.08
C GLY A 196 -5.64 2.00 13.68
N SER A 197 -6.13 0.95 13.02
CA SER A 197 -6.83 1.06 11.75
C SER A 197 -8.33 1.19 11.93
N SER A 198 -8.97 1.89 10.98
CA SER A 198 -10.43 1.89 10.79
C SER A 198 -10.91 0.75 9.87
N ALA A 199 -10.00 0.08 9.16
CA ALA A 199 -10.28 -1.05 8.28
C ALA A 199 -9.34 -2.21 8.64
N ASP A 200 -9.90 -3.39 8.94
CA ASP A 200 -9.11 -4.55 9.37
C ASP A 200 -8.28 -5.14 8.23
N SER A 201 -8.87 -5.29 7.06
CA SER A 201 -8.18 -5.77 5.85
C SER A 201 -8.91 -5.37 4.57
N LEU A 202 -8.14 -5.08 3.52
CA LEU A 202 -8.63 -4.85 2.17
C LEU A 202 -7.62 -5.45 1.19
N ASN A 203 -8.09 -6.19 0.20
CA ASN A 203 -7.21 -6.76 -0.85
C ASN A 203 -6.04 -7.61 -0.32
N ASN A 204 -6.23 -8.35 0.78
CA ASN A 204 -5.21 -9.10 1.53
C ASN A 204 -4.12 -8.22 2.16
N CYS A 205 -4.39 -6.95 2.37
CA CYS A 205 -3.53 -6.02 3.09
C CYS A 205 -4.13 -5.68 4.45
N HIS A 206 -3.27 -5.39 5.43
CA HIS A 206 -3.66 -4.96 6.76
C HIS A 206 -3.17 -3.53 7.00
N PHE A 207 -3.99 -2.73 7.67
CA PHE A 207 -3.73 -1.31 7.86
C PHE A 207 -3.50 -0.99 9.34
N GLY A 208 -2.83 0.12 9.60
CA GLY A 208 -2.64 0.61 10.97
C GLY A 208 -1.96 1.97 11.02
N LYS A 209 -2.01 2.59 12.20
CA LYS A 209 -1.15 3.74 12.54
C LYS A 209 0.19 3.28 13.09
N TYR A 210 0.21 2.11 13.69
CA TYR A 210 1.39 1.44 14.22
C TYR A 210 1.48 0.06 13.57
N GLY A 211 2.69 -0.35 13.22
CA GLY A 211 2.93 -1.67 12.67
C GLY A 211 4.26 -2.23 13.11
N SER A 212 4.34 -3.53 13.22
CA SER A 212 5.61 -4.20 13.44
C SER A 212 5.70 -5.52 12.68
N LEU A 213 6.94 -5.86 12.30
CA LEU A 213 7.35 -7.15 11.78
C LEU A 213 8.43 -7.71 12.69
N VAL A 214 8.37 -8.99 12.97
CA VAL A 214 9.42 -9.71 13.72
C VAL A 214 9.78 -10.99 12.97
N ASN A 215 11.06 -11.14 12.67
CA ASN A 215 11.65 -12.32 12.05
C ASN A 215 12.27 -13.20 13.13
N PHE A 216 11.85 -14.45 13.22
CA PHE A 216 12.31 -15.38 14.25
C PHE A 216 12.38 -16.82 13.73
N ASN A 217 13.15 -17.65 14.45
CA ASN A 217 13.20 -19.10 14.27
C ASN A 217 12.61 -19.81 15.49
N MET A 218 12.10 -21.01 15.29
CA MET A 218 11.73 -21.94 16.36
C MET A 218 12.55 -23.21 16.21
N SER A 219 13.36 -23.53 17.23
CA SER A 219 14.19 -24.74 17.20
C SER A 219 13.42 -26.03 17.50
N GLN A 220 12.25 -25.90 18.16
CA GLN A 220 11.35 -27.01 18.48
C GLN A 220 9.90 -26.60 18.25
N ARG A 221 9.08 -27.56 17.86
CA ARG A 221 7.64 -27.34 17.74
C ARG A 221 7.03 -27.19 19.15
N ASN A 222 6.39 -26.08 19.41
CA ASN A 222 5.72 -25.83 20.67
C ASN A 222 4.24 -26.26 20.58
N GLU A 223 3.80 -27.09 21.50
CA GLU A 223 2.38 -27.52 21.54
C GLU A 223 1.43 -26.42 22.05
N ASN A 224 1.96 -25.48 22.85
CA ASN A 224 1.18 -24.40 23.47
C ASN A 224 0.94 -23.21 22.55
N TYR A 225 1.82 -23.00 21.55
CA TYR A 225 1.75 -21.86 20.67
C TYR A 225 1.89 -22.26 19.20
N LYS A 226 0.93 -21.85 18.39
CA LYS A 226 1.13 -21.86 16.95
C LYS A 226 2.12 -20.76 16.55
N PRO A 227 3.03 -21.00 15.59
CA PRO A 227 4.04 -20.01 15.19
C PRO A 227 3.45 -18.63 14.84
N PHE A 228 2.29 -18.62 14.20
CA PHE A 228 1.60 -17.38 13.86
C PHE A 228 1.12 -16.60 15.09
N ASP A 229 0.52 -17.28 16.07
CA ASP A 229 -0.01 -16.64 17.28
C ASP A 229 1.14 -16.09 18.15
N LEU A 230 2.24 -16.82 18.24
CA LEU A 230 3.44 -16.39 18.93
C LEU A 230 4.06 -15.16 18.24
N GLY A 231 4.25 -15.22 16.93
CA GLY A 231 4.76 -14.09 16.16
C GLY A 231 3.89 -12.84 16.29
N ARG A 232 2.56 -13.01 16.31
CA ARG A 232 1.62 -11.91 16.55
C ARG A 232 1.77 -11.30 17.94
N GLN A 233 1.94 -12.13 19.00
CA GLN A 233 2.13 -11.64 20.37
C GLN A 233 3.45 -10.86 20.50
N LEU A 234 4.53 -11.34 19.90
CA LEU A 234 5.82 -10.64 19.86
C LEU A 234 5.69 -9.30 19.12
N ALA A 235 5.07 -9.30 17.96
CA ALA A 235 4.84 -8.07 17.19
C ALA A 235 3.93 -7.07 17.93
N GLN A 236 2.94 -7.55 18.67
CA GLN A 236 2.06 -6.72 19.51
C GLN A 236 2.83 -6.10 20.67
N HIS A 237 3.71 -6.85 21.32
CA HIS A 237 4.62 -6.34 22.32
C HIS A 237 5.52 -5.22 21.76
N ILE A 238 6.14 -5.44 20.59
CA ILE A 238 7.01 -4.46 19.92
C ILE A 238 6.26 -3.15 19.64
N VAL A 239 5.01 -3.22 19.19
CA VAL A 239 4.19 -2.01 18.99
C VAL A 239 3.93 -1.29 20.32
N GLY A 240 3.58 -2.03 21.38
CA GLY A 240 3.19 -1.48 22.69
C GLY A 240 4.37 -0.93 23.47
N MET A 241 5.48 -1.68 23.55
CA MET A 241 6.61 -1.36 24.42
C MET A 241 7.73 -0.57 23.74
N LYS A 242 7.64 -0.37 22.42
CA LYS A 242 8.54 0.50 21.62
C LYS A 242 10.04 0.21 21.84
N PRO A 243 10.53 -1.03 21.77
CA PRO A 243 11.95 -1.30 21.91
C PRO A 243 12.75 -0.61 20.80
N LEU A 244 13.94 -0.11 21.16
CA LEU A 244 14.85 0.55 20.22
C LEU A 244 15.90 -0.41 19.65
N SER A 245 16.18 -1.51 20.36
CA SER A 245 17.13 -2.54 19.92
C SER A 245 16.71 -3.92 20.42
N LEU A 246 17.29 -4.97 19.81
CA LEU A 246 17.05 -6.34 20.26
C LEU A 246 17.64 -6.61 21.66
N GLY A 247 18.82 -6.08 21.91
CA GLY A 247 19.65 -6.43 23.06
C GLY A 247 20.56 -7.61 22.76
N GLU A 248 21.59 -7.78 23.59
CA GLU A 248 22.54 -8.89 23.45
C GLU A 248 21.98 -10.18 24.09
N MET A 249 22.11 -11.30 23.40
CA MET A 249 21.83 -12.61 24.00
C MET A 249 22.90 -12.89 25.06
N PRO A 250 22.53 -13.25 26.31
CA PRO A 250 23.50 -13.61 27.32
C PRO A 250 24.28 -14.85 26.87
N LYS A 251 25.60 -14.84 27.08
CA LYS A 251 26.51 -15.96 26.73
C LYS A 251 26.19 -17.23 27.50
N GLU A 252 25.65 -17.12 28.70
CA GLU A 252 25.15 -18.19 29.53
C GLU A 252 23.71 -17.91 29.91
N LEU A 253 22.83 -18.85 29.63
CA LEU A 253 21.44 -18.79 30.11
C LEU A 253 21.49 -18.76 31.65
N PRO A 254 20.89 -17.80 32.34
CA PRO A 254 20.85 -17.82 33.79
C PRO A 254 20.17 -19.13 34.23
N THR A 255 20.94 -20.00 34.86
CA THR A 255 20.39 -21.15 35.55
C THR A 255 19.41 -20.62 36.58
N THR A 256 18.16 -21.01 36.43
CA THR A 256 17.01 -20.71 37.29
C THR A 256 17.37 -20.40 38.72
N THR A 257 17.58 -19.15 39.04
CA THR A 257 17.49 -18.64 40.41
C THR A 257 16.31 -17.71 40.47
N SER A 258 15.41 -17.98 41.39
CA SER A 258 14.24 -17.22 41.77
C SER A 258 14.59 -15.84 42.37
N GLU A 259 15.51 -15.13 41.77
CA GLU A 259 15.68 -13.70 42.05
C GLU A 259 14.55 -12.96 41.40
N THR A 260 13.80 -12.24 42.19
CA THR A 260 12.78 -11.29 41.75
C THR A 260 13.41 -10.41 40.67
N ILE A 261 13.04 -10.66 39.41
CA ILE A 261 13.54 -9.90 38.26
C ILE A 261 13.12 -8.45 38.50
N LYS A 262 14.09 -7.57 38.71
CA LYS A 262 13.81 -6.12 38.71
C LYS A 262 13.50 -5.73 37.27
N ILE A 263 12.25 -5.51 37.00
CA ILE A 263 11.75 -5.00 35.73
C ILE A 263 11.99 -3.49 35.75
N ASP A 264 12.69 -2.99 34.73
CA ASP A 264 12.87 -1.56 34.51
C ASP A 264 11.86 -1.10 33.47
N ASP A 265 10.93 -0.24 33.87
CA ASP A 265 9.90 0.32 33.00
C ASP A 265 10.49 1.17 31.86
N ASN A 266 11.75 1.61 31.98
CA ASN A 266 12.47 2.38 30.95
C ASN A 266 13.36 1.51 30.05
N GLU A 267 13.30 0.19 30.16
CA GLU A 267 14.11 -0.69 29.34
C GLU A 267 13.73 -0.58 27.86
N THR A 268 14.71 -0.32 26.99
CA THR A 268 14.53 -0.13 25.54
C THR A 268 15.01 -1.31 24.70
N ARG A 269 15.68 -2.29 25.32
CA ARG A 269 16.14 -3.51 24.66
C ARG A 269 15.06 -4.59 24.73
N LEU A 270 14.56 -5.04 23.58
CA LEU A 270 13.45 -5.97 23.47
C LEU A 270 13.57 -7.18 24.40
N LEU A 271 14.73 -7.83 24.42
CA LEU A 271 14.94 -9.06 25.20
C LEU A 271 14.79 -8.87 26.70
N TYR A 272 15.04 -7.66 27.21
CA TYR A 272 15.05 -7.37 28.64
C TYR A 272 13.78 -6.68 29.13
N GLN A 273 12.86 -6.29 28.22
CA GLN A 273 11.55 -5.75 28.58
C GLN A 273 10.65 -6.79 29.22
N GLU A 274 9.75 -6.37 30.09
CA GLU A 274 8.64 -7.21 30.56
C GLU A 274 7.71 -7.56 29.40
N PHE A 275 7.41 -8.85 29.24
CA PHE A 275 6.58 -9.28 28.13
C PHE A 275 5.11 -8.89 28.33
N LEU A 276 4.58 -8.01 27.48
CA LEU A 276 3.23 -7.46 27.58
C LEU A 276 2.13 -8.51 27.73
N MET A 277 2.32 -9.72 27.14
CA MET A 277 1.33 -10.80 27.17
C MET A 277 1.49 -11.75 28.37
N LYS A 278 2.59 -11.66 29.12
CA LYS A 278 2.89 -12.52 30.28
C LYS A 278 3.57 -11.68 31.36
N PRO A 279 2.81 -11.02 32.26
CA PRO A 279 3.36 -10.20 33.33
C PRO A 279 4.39 -10.95 34.19
N ASN A 280 5.33 -10.20 34.76
CA ASN A 280 6.45 -10.70 35.56
C ASN A 280 7.39 -11.67 34.82
N THR A 281 7.39 -11.63 33.48
CA THR A 281 8.26 -12.45 32.64
C THR A 281 8.98 -11.56 31.64
N ARG A 282 10.32 -11.62 31.52
CA ARG A 282 11.03 -10.90 30.47
C ARG A 282 10.78 -11.58 29.12
N VAL A 283 10.87 -10.81 28.05
CA VAL A 283 10.81 -11.36 26.67
C VAL A 283 11.83 -12.48 26.50
N LEU A 284 13.07 -12.31 26.95
CA LEU A 284 14.11 -13.34 26.87
C LEU A 284 13.70 -14.66 27.53
N ASP A 285 13.12 -14.61 28.73
CA ASP A 285 12.70 -15.81 29.47
C ASP A 285 11.55 -16.51 28.74
N PHE A 286 10.59 -15.74 28.24
CA PHE A 286 9.50 -16.26 27.41
C PHE A 286 10.01 -16.93 26.12
N LEU A 287 10.98 -16.33 25.45
CA LEU A 287 11.57 -16.89 24.23
C LEU A 287 12.29 -18.22 24.50
N ASN A 288 13.05 -18.27 25.60
CA ASN A 288 13.76 -19.50 26.03
C ASN A 288 12.80 -20.63 26.35
N GLU A 289 11.72 -20.35 27.11
CA GLU A 289 10.66 -21.32 27.42
C GLU A 289 9.98 -21.89 26.15
N ASN A 290 9.94 -21.11 25.09
CA ASN A 290 9.25 -21.47 23.84
C ASN A 290 10.21 -21.87 22.70
N HIS A 291 11.50 -21.96 22.97
CA HIS A 291 12.53 -22.32 21.99
C HIS A 291 12.57 -21.41 20.76
N VAL A 292 12.41 -20.11 20.98
CA VAL A 292 12.34 -19.07 19.96
C VAL A 292 13.59 -18.22 19.96
N LEU A 293 14.10 -17.92 18.77
CA LEU A 293 15.20 -16.97 18.54
C LEU A 293 14.70 -15.84 17.63
N ILE A 294 14.71 -14.62 18.13
CA ILE A 294 14.43 -13.44 17.30
C ILE A 294 15.70 -13.09 16.52
N ASN A 295 15.58 -13.01 15.19
CA ASN A 295 16.67 -12.59 14.31
C ASN A 295 16.69 -11.08 14.13
N ASP A 296 15.49 -10.48 13.94
CA ASP A 296 15.35 -9.07 13.64
C ASP A 296 13.91 -8.62 13.85
N PHE A 297 13.72 -7.34 14.09
CA PHE A 297 12.40 -6.74 14.13
C PHE A 297 12.40 -5.31 13.59
N VAL A 298 11.23 -4.83 13.22
CA VAL A 298 11.00 -3.43 12.89
C VAL A 298 9.68 -2.96 13.50
N ARG A 299 9.67 -1.75 13.99
CA ARG A 299 8.48 -1.01 14.41
C ARG A 299 8.39 0.28 13.59
N LEU A 300 7.20 0.56 13.09
CA LEU A 300 6.89 1.80 12.38
C LEU A 300 5.67 2.48 13.02
N GLU A 301 5.71 3.80 13.03
CA GLU A 301 4.59 4.64 13.40
C GLU A 301 4.32 5.62 12.25
N CYS A 302 3.07 5.71 11.81
CA CYS A 302 2.68 6.58 10.71
C CYS A 302 2.86 8.05 11.10
N GLY A 303 3.64 8.79 10.32
CA GLY A 303 3.93 10.20 10.55
C GLY A 303 5.02 10.49 11.58
N GLU A 304 5.71 9.47 12.12
CA GLU A 304 6.84 9.71 13.05
C GLU A 304 7.99 10.47 12.39
N VAL A 305 8.70 11.27 13.15
CA VAL A 305 9.89 11.98 12.68
C VAL A 305 11.05 10.98 12.62
N VAL A 306 11.69 10.86 11.47
CA VAL A 306 12.90 10.03 11.29
C VAL A 306 14.09 10.97 11.28
N GLU A 307 15.05 10.77 12.17
CA GLU A 307 16.23 11.64 12.37
C GLU A 307 17.03 11.93 11.07
N SER A 308 16.87 11.12 10.03
CA SER A 308 17.52 11.37 8.72
C SER A 308 16.84 12.46 7.87
N GLU A 309 15.68 12.98 8.26
CA GLU A 309 14.95 14.02 7.53
C GLU A 309 15.23 15.44 8.04
N GLU A 310 15.89 15.60 9.19
CA GLU A 310 16.22 16.92 9.78
C GLU A 310 17.47 17.59 9.16
N THR A 311 18.17 16.95 8.22
CA THR A 311 19.43 17.44 7.65
C THR A 311 19.30 17.84 6.16
N LYS A 312 18.16 18.42 5.76
CA LYS A 312 18.10 19.08 4.44
C LYS A 312 17.31 20.37 4.48
#